data_be223beefbf480209cd18101ac0c8460
#
_entry.id   be223beefbf480209cd18101ac0c8460
#
_cell.length_a   1.000
_cell.length_b   1.000
_cell.length_c   1.000
_cell.angle_alpha   90.00
_cell.angle_beta   90.00
_cell.angle_gamma   90.00
#
_symmetry.space_group_name_H-M   'P 1'
#
loop_
_entity.id
_entity.type
_entity.pdbx_description
1 polymer ?
#
loop_
_entity_poly.entity_id
_entity_poly.type
_entity_poly.pdbx_seq_one_letter_code
_entity_poly.pdbx_strand_id
1 'polypeptide(L)'
;RWFDENWEPQLNSPEWNAAVSFYVNLINECGQPGATGTGFTEALTLMAQGQAAMWVDATVAAGFLSNPEQSQIVDDLGFAPAPVGPVAKGNHWLWAWSLAIPSTTTHVAEALQFATWATSRDYIELVGTTNGWATIPPGTRVSTYERAEYLEAAPFAPVVLGLMESADPTDSTRDPVPYVGVQFVGIPEFQGIGTDVSQLIAEALAGDNTVEAALERANEITREAMEEAGYYDG
;
A
#
# COMPACT_ATOMS: atom_id res chain seq x y z
N ARG A 1 -12.26 -0.50 -10.89
CA ARG A 1 -11.28 0.29 -11.64
C ARG A 1 -11.55 1.79 -11.49
N TRP A 2 -10.51 2.62 -11.60
CA TRP A 2 -10.65 4.07 -11.55
C TRP A 2 -11.27 4.62 -12.83
N PHE A 3 -10.79 4.17 -13.96
CA PHE A 3 -11.22 4.61 -15.29
C PHE A 3 -11.58 3.41 -16.16
N ASP A 4 -12.46 3.60 -17.10
CA ASP A 4 -12.68 2.65 -18.18
C ASP A 4 -11.66 2.84 -19.33
N GLU A 5 -11.83 2.11 -20.42
CA GLU A 5 -10.92 2.15 -21.58
C GLU A 5 -10.89 3.51 -22.30
N ASN A 6 -11.88 4.37 -22.05
CA ASN A 6 -11.99 5.72 -22.61
C ASN A 6 -11.58 6.81 -21.61
N TRP A 7 -10.95 6.45 -20.49
CA TRP A 7 -10.61 7.34 -19.40
C TRP A 7 -11.81 7.95 -18.65
N GLU A 8 -13.00 7.41 -18.84
CA GLU A 8 -14.17 7.83 -18.06
C GLU A 8 -14.07 7.28 -16.64
N PRO A 9 -14.21 8.11 -15.61
CA PRO A 9 -14.13 7.68 -14.23
C PRO A 9 -15.27 6.73 -13.87
N GLN A 10 -14.98 5.75 -13.01
CA GLN A 10 -15.90 4.67 -12.65
C GLN A 10 -16.21 4.65 -11.15
N LEU A 11 -15.97 5.76 -10.43
CA LEU A 11 -16.06 5.81 -8.97
C LEU A 11 -17.50 5.68 -8.43
N ASN A 12 -18.50 6.02 -9.22
CA ASN A 12 -19.90 5.84 -8.87
C ASN A 12 -20.49 4.48 -9.32
N SER A 13 -19.63 3.54 -9.73
CA SER A 13 -20.09 2.19 -10.14
C SER A 13 -20.59 1.36 -8.93
N PRO A 14 -21.44 0.34 -9.16
CA PRO A 14 -21.88 -0.57 -8.12
C PRO A 14 -20.72 -1.26 -7.37
N GLU A 15 -19.62 -1.55 -8.07
CA GLU A 15 -18.44 -2.18 -7.49
C GLU A 15 -17.71 -1.26 -6.52
N TRP A 16 -17.57 0.01 -6.85
CA TRP A 16 -17.02 1.01 -5.93
C TRP A 16 -17.93 1.23 -4.73
N ASN A 17 -19.23 1.34 -4.96
CA ASN A 17 -20.21 1.48 -3.87
C ASN A 17 -20.13 0.28 -2.91
N ALA A 18 -20.09 -0.94 -3.44
CA ALA A 18 -19.98 -2.15 -2.62
C ALA A 18 -18.67 -2.19 -1.82
N ALA A 19 -17.55 -1.84 -2.44
CA ALA A 19 -16.23 -1.85 -1.79
C ALA A 19 -16.12 -0.79 -0.69
N VAL A 20 -16.53 0.45 -0.96
CA VAL A 20 -16.44 1.56 0.01
C VAL A 20 -17.47 1.37 1.13
N SER A 21 -18.69 0.89 0.83
CA SER A 21 -19.68 0.55 1.86
C SER A 21 -19.17 -0.57 2.78
N PHE A 22 -18.53 -1.61 2.22
CA PHE A 22 -17.90 -2.66 3.03
C PHE A 22 -16.82 -2.07 3.95
N TYR A 23 -15.93 -1.23 3.41
CA TYR A 23 -14.87 -0.58 4.18
C TYR A 23 -15.43 0.29 5.31
N VAL A 24 -16.38 1.16 5.01
CA VAL A 24 -17.01 2.06 5.99
C VAL A 24 -17.71 1.26 7.09
N ASN A 25 -18.48 0.23 6.72
CA ASN A 25 -19.16 -0.62 7.70
C ASN A 25 -18.16 -1.40 8.57
N LEU A 26 -17.12 -1.98 7.97
CA LEU A 26 -16.10 -2.73 8.69
C LEU A 26 -15.39 -1.85 9.73
N ILE A 27 -14.99 -0.65 9.34
CA ILE A 27 -14.30 0.27 10.24
C ILE A 27 -15.23 0.79 11.34
N ASN A 28 -16.49 1.09 11.02
CA ASN A 28 -17.45 1.58 12.01
C ASN A 28 -17.87 0.49 13.01
N GLU A 29 -17.93 -0.78 12.60
CA GLU A 29 -18.33 -1.90 13.45
C GLU A 29 -17.16 -2.53 14.22
N CYS A 30 -15.98 -2.60 13.61
CA CYS A 30 -14.82 -3.36 14.10
C CYS A 30 -13.55 -2.53 14.25
N GLY A 31 -13.52 -1.30 13.75
CA GLY A 31 -12.34 -0.44 13.77
C GLY A 31 -12.09 0.21 15.11
N GLN A 32 -10.90 0.78 15.28
CA GLN A 32 -10.54 1.54 16.47
C GLN A 32 -11.25 2.90 16.52
N PRO A 33 -11.48 3.47 17.71
CA PRO A 33 -11.97 4.84 17.83
C PRO A 33 -11.03 5.84 17.14
N GLY A 34 -11.60 6.80 16.38
CA GLY A 34 -10.84 7.82 15.68
C GLY A 34 -10.13 7.30 14.40
N ALA A 35 -10.66 6.27 13.78
CA ALA A 35 -10.10 5.63 12.58
C ALA A 35 -9.80 6.59 11.42
N THR A 36 -10.60 7.67 11.28
CA THR A 36 -10.39 8.71 10.25
C THR A 36 -9.07 9.48 10.40
N GLY A 37 -8.49 9.49 11.60
CA GLY A 37 -7.19 10.11 11.90
C GLY A 37 -6.04 9.10 12.08
N THR A 38 -6.29 7.80 11.82
CA THR A 38 -5.31 6.74 12.01
C THR A 38 -4.54 6.47 10.71
N GLY A 39 -3.23 6.70 10.73
CA GLY A 39 -2.31 6.31 9.66
C GLY A 39 -1.55 5.02 10.00
N PHE A 40 -0.56 4.69 9.16
CA PHE A 40 0.28 3.50 9.32
C PHE A 40 0.93 3.40 10.71
N THR A 41 1.53 4.49 11.20
CA THR A 41 2.27 4.49 12.48
C THR A 41 1.36 4.26 13.68
N GLU A 42 0.18 4.87 13.69
CA GLU A 42 -0.82 4.69 14.74
C GLU A 42 -1.37 3.25 14.72
N ALA A 43 -1.70 2.72 13.54
CA ALA A 43 -2.18 1.34 13.38
C ALA A 43 -1.11 0.32 13.78
N LEU A 44 0.17 0.54 13.39
CA LEU A 44 1.31 -0.27 13.83
C LEU A 44 1.42 -0.29 15.37
N THR A 45 1.28 0.87 16.01
CA THR A 45 1.35 0.98 17.46
C THR A 45 0.23 0.21 18.14
N LEU A 46 -1.01 0.34 17.67
CA LEU A 46 -2.16 -0.41 18.19
C LEU A 46 -1.96 -1.93 18.06
N MET A 47 -1.50 -2.38 16.90
CA MET A 47 -1.22 -3.80 16.68
C MET A 47 -0.08 -4.31 17.57
N ALA A 48 1.04 -3.58 17.65
CA ALA A 48 2.19 -3.94 18.47
C ALA A 48 1.86 -4.03 19.98
N GLN A 49 0.87 -3.27 20.44
CA GLN A 49 0.38 -3.27 21.81
C GLN A 49 -0.72 -4.32 22.07
N GLY A 50 -1.10 -5.13 21.08
CA GLY A 50 -2.16 -6.12 21.20
C GLY A 50 -3.57 -5.53 21.29
N GLN A 51 -3.77 -4.29 20.83
CA GLN A 51 -5.06 -3.59 20.85
C GLN A 51 -5.87 -3.82 19.57
N ALA A 52 -5.29 -4.49 18.56
CA ALA A 52 -5.96 -4.89 17.35
C ALA A 52 -5.75 -6.40 17.11
N ALA A 53 -6.81 -7.10 16.76
CA ALA A 53 -6.76 -8.54 16.46
C ALA A 53 -6.29 -8.85 15.04
N MET A 54 -6.51 -7.92 14.10
CA MET A 54 -6.10 -8.02 12.70
C MET A 54 -5.73 -6.65 12.16
N TRP A 55 -4.77 -6.65 11.26
CA TRP A 55 -4.37 -5.44 10.52
C TRP A 55 -3.99 -5.82 9.10
N VAL A 56 -4.51 -5.09 8.13
CA VAL A 56 -4.21 -5.27 6.70
C VAL A 56 -3.49 -4.02 6.22
N ASP A 57 -2.21 -4.14 5.90
CA ASP A 57 -1.36 -3.03 5.46
C ASP A 57 -0.08 -3.55 4.78
N ALA A 58 0.89 -2.68 4.59
CA ALA A 58 2.16 -2.99 3.94
C ALA A 58 3.01 -3.99 4.73
N THR A 59 3.63 -4.93 4.02
CA THR A 59 4.44 -6.01 4.57
C THR A 59 5.65 -5.55 5.39
N VAL A 60 6.09 -4.30 5.24
CA VAL A 60 7.16 -3.70 6.05
C VAL A 60 6.83 -3.71 7.55
N ALA A 61 5.54 -3.68 7.92
CA ALA A 61 5.09 -3.77 9.30
C ALA A 61 5.56 -5.05 10.01
N ALA A 62 5.71 -6.14 9.28
CA ALA A 62 6.08 -7.43 9.84
C ALA A 62 7.42 -7.40 10.61
N GLY A 63 8.41 -6.66 10.12
CA GLY A 63 9.70 -6.50 10.80
C GLY A 63 9.58 -5.79 12.15
N PHE A 64 8.75 -4.76 12.24
CA PHE A 64 8.49 -4.03 13.49
C PHE A 64 7.71 -4.89 14.50
N LEU A 65 6.67 -5.59 14.02
CA LEU A 65 5.83 -6.43 14.86
C LEU A 65 6.57 -7.67 15.38
N SER A 66 7.57 -8.16 14.65
CA SER A 66 8.41 -9.29 15.06
C SER A 66 9.58 -8.90 15.97
N ASN A 67 9.77 -7.61 16.26
CA ASN A 67 10.83 -7.15 17.14
C ASN A 67 10.35 -7.09 18.60
N PRO A 68 10.90 -7.89 19.54
CA PRO A 68 10.46 -7.93 20.94
C PRO A 68 10.74 -6.63 21.70
N GLU A 69 11.60 -5.74 21.19
CA GLU A 69 11.81 -4.41 21.77
C GLU A 69 10.70 -3.41 21.42
N GLN A 70 9.90 -3.72 20.39
CA GLN A 70 8.88 -2.82 19.84
C GLN A 70 7.46 -3.39 19.89
N SER A 71 7.31 -4.70 20.03
CA SER A 71 6.05 -5.42 19.99
C SER A 71 5.85 -6.31 21.21
N GLN A 72 4.65 -6.30 21.76
CA GLN A 72 4.24 -7.15 22.87
C GLN A 72 3.60 -8.46 22.42
N ILE A 73 3.37 -8.63 21.11
CA ILE A 73 2.62 -9.75 20.53
C ILE A 73 3.46 -10.64 19.63
N VAL A 74 4.78 -10.60 19.76
CA VAL A 74 5.70 -11.34 18.88
C VAL A 74 5.36 -12.83 18.77
N ASP A 75 5.02 -13.46 19.89
CA ASP A 75 4.70 -14.89 19.97
C ASP A 75 3.27 -15.22 19.48
N ASP A 76 2.43 -14.21 19.31
CA ASP A 76 1.02 -14.36 18.91
C ASP A 76 0.77 -13.97 17.44
N LEU A 77 1.84 -13.58 16.71
CA LEU A 77 1.72 -13.12 15.33
C LEU A 77 1.48 -14.26 14.34
N GLY A 78 0.49 -14.05 13.46
CA GLY A 78 0.31 -14.82 12.24
C GLY A 78 0.35 -13.93 11.02
N PHE A 79 0.83 -14.47 9.89
CA PHE A 79 0.92 -13.73 8.62
C PHE A 79 0.16 -14.49 7.54
N ALA A 80 -0.68 -13.79 6.79
CA ALA A 80 -1.47 -14.36 5.72
C ALA A 80 -1.61 -13.37 4.55
N PRO A 81 -1.85 -13.84 3.32
CA PRO A 81 -2.29 -12.98 2.24
C PRO A 81 -3.59 -12.25 2.61
N ALA A 82 -3.77 -11.04 2.06
CA ALA A 82 -5.01 -10.30 2.24
C ALA A 82 -6.21 -11.11 1.73
N PRO A 83 -7.39 -10.98 2.37
CA PRO A 83 -8.60 -11.62 1.89
C PRO A 83 -8.93 -11.23 0.46
N VAL A 84 -9.40 -12.19 -0.33
CA VAL A 84 -9.85 -11.94 -1.71
C VAL A 84 -11.36 -11.82 -1.76
N GLY A 85 -11.84 -10.90 -2.60
CA GLY A 85 -13.26 -10.72 -2.88
C GLY A 85 -13.73 -11.60 -4.05
N PRO A 86 -14.69 -11.11 -4.86
CA PRO A 86 -15.21 -11.83 -6.03
C PRO A 86 -14.16 -12.10 -7.11
N VAL A 87 -13.07 -11.33 -7.13
CA VAL A 87 -11.96 -11.50 -8.08
C VAL A 87 -10.87 -12.31 -7.40
N ALA A 88 -10.72 -13.55 -7.83
CA ALA A 88 -9.84 -14.53 -7.18
C ALA A 88 -8.34 -14.15 -7.19
N LYS A 89 -7.91 -13.34 -8.15
CA LYS A 89 -6.52 -12.86 -8.20
C LYS A 89 -6.16 -11.86 -7.11
N GLY A 90 -7.15 -11.33 -6.37
CA GLY A 90 -6.91 -10.32 -5.34
C GLY A 90 -6.54 -8.94 -5.91
N ASN A 91 -5.98 -8.08 -5.08
CA ASN A 91 -5.58 -6.74 -5.48
C ASN A 91 -4.11 -6.61 -5.89
N HIS A 92 -3.27 -7.59 -5.53
CA HIS A 92 -1.84 -7.64 -5.82
C HIS A 92 -1.12 -6.30 -5.61
N TRP A 93 -1.43 -5.61 -4.54
CA TRP A 93 -0.86 -4.31 -4.20
C TRP A 93 0.66 -4.42 -4.08
N LEU A 94 1.38 -3.61 -4.86
CA LEU A 94 2.83 -3.55 -4.84
C LEU A 94 3.27 -2.10 -4.58
N TRP A 95 3.93 -1.88 -3.46
CA TRP A 95 4.55 -0.61 -3.12
C TRP A 95 6.07 -0.77 -3.08
N ALA A 96 6.80 0.18 -3.64
CA ALA A 96 8.26 0.21 -3.59
C ALA A 96 8.76 1.62 -3.25
N TRP A 97 9.69 1.68 -2.32
CA TRP A 97 10.45 2.89 -2.03
C TRP A 97 11.73 2.92 -2.87
N SER A 98 12.12 4.11 -3.32
CA SER A 98 13.32 4.32 -4.12
C SER A 98 14.17 5.43 -3.50
N LEU A 99 15.50 5.26 -3.57
CA LEU A 99 16.42 6.35 -3.32
C LEU A 99 16.53 7.20 -4.59
N ALA A 100 16.29 8.50 -4.47
CA ALA A 100 16.40 9.45 -5.56
C ALA A 100 17.56 10.42 -5.36
N ILE A 101 18.21 10.78 -6.44
CA ILE A 101 19.29 11.78 -6.45
C ILE A 101 18.72 13.04 -7.11
N PRO A 102 18.55 14.17 -6.39
CA PRO A 102 18.03 15.40 -6.97
C PRO A 102 18.94 15.92 -8.09
N SER A 103 18.38 16.40 -9.19
CA SER A 103 19.14 16.94 -10.33
C SER A 103 19.95 18.19 -9.99
N THR A 104 19.61 18.85 -8.87
CA THR A 104 20.29 20.06 -8.38
C THR A 104 21.52 19.77 -7.51
N THR A 105 21.81 18.49 -7.19
CA THR A 105 22.96 18.16 -6.37
C THR A 105 24.29 18.45 -7.08
N THR A 106 25.25 18.95 -6.34
CA THR A 106 26.66 19.09 -6.80
C THR A 106 27.53 17.89 -6.42
N HIS A 107 26.96 16.90 -5.71
CA HIS A 107 27.66 15.71 -5.18
C HIS A 107 27.10 14.41 -5.79
N VAL A 108 26.96 14.39 -7.13
CA VAL A 108 26.33 13.24 -7.84
C VAL A 108 27.07 11.93 -7.60
N ALA A 109 28.41 11.97 -7.62
CA ALA A 109 29.24 10.78 -7.47
C ALA A 109 29.11 10.16 -6.08
N GLU A 110 29.14 10.98 -5.03
CA GLU A 110 28.99 10.55 -3.63
C GLU A 110 27.57 10.05 -3.36
N ALA A 111 26.56 10.74 -3.88
CA ALA A 111 25.16 10.33 -3.75
C ALA A 111 24.91 8.97 -4.45
N LEU A 112 25.47 8.76 -5.64
CA LEU A 112 25.38 7.48 -6.35
C LEU A 112 26.13 6.37 -5.60
N GLN A 113 27.29 6.64 -5.05
CA GLN A 113 28.04 5.69 -4.24
C GLN A 113 27.24 5.28 -3.00
N PHE A 114 26.66 6.24 -2.30
CA PHE A 114 25.80 5.97 -1.14
C PHE A 114 24.56 5.13 -1.52
N ALA A 115 23.83 5.55 -2.55
CA ALA A 115 22.62 4.85 -2.98
C ALA A 115 22.94 3.39 -3.41
N THR A 116 24.05 3.19 -4.14
CA THR A 116 24.51 1.85 -4.55
C THR A 116 24.86 0.99 -3.34
N TRP A 117 25.58 1.54 -2.36
CA TRP A 117 25.93 0.82 -1.15
C TRP A 117 24.70 0.53 -0.30
N ALA A 118 23.84 1.52 -0.04
CA ALA A 118 22.65 1.39 0.80
C ALA A 118 21.61 0.38 0.26
N THR A 119 21.70 0.03 -1.02
CA THR A 119 20.85 -1.00 -1.64
C THR A 119 21.61 -2.30 -1.95
N SER A 120 22.87 -2.43 -1.49
CA SER A 120 23.72 -3.59 -1.77
C SER A 120 23.46 -4.78 -0.85
N ARG A 121 23.98 -5.94 -1.23
CA ARG A 121 24.02 -7.13 -0.37
C ARG A 121 24.87 -6.90 0.89
N ASP A 122 25.96 -6.15 0.76
CA ASP A 122 26.88 -5.87 1.87
C ASP A 122 26.18 -5.02 2.96
N TYR A 123 25.32 -4.06 2.55
CA TYR A 123 24.52 -3.29 3.49
C TYR A 123 23.46 -4.15 4.20
N ILE A 124 22.79 -5.04 3.47
CA ILE A 124 21.83 -5.99 4.04
C ILE A 124 22.53 -6.89 5.07
N GLU A 125 23.70 -7.40 4.74
CA GLU A 125 24.53 -8.21 5.64
C GLU A 125 24.91 -7.42 6.89
N LEU A 126 25.37 -6.18 6.72
CA LEU A 126 25.74 -5.30 7.83
C LEU A 126 24.55 -5.06 8.77
N VAL A 127 23.38 -4.75 8.24
CA VAL A 127 22.17 -4.53 9.04
C VAL A 127 21.77 -5.81 9.76
N GLY A 128 21.71 -6.94 9.07
CA GLY A 128 21.31 -8.22 9.64
C GLY A 128 22.23 -8.68 10.77
N THR A 129 23.55 -8.50 10.61
CA THR A 129 24.54 -8.90 11.61
C THR A 129 24.66 -7.92 12.78
N THR A 130 24.29 -6.65 12.58
CA THR A 130 24.41 -5.60 13.60
C THR A 130 23.13 -5.43 14.41
N ASN A 131 21.98 -5.41 13.71
CA ASN A 131 20.69 -5.08 14.31
C ASN A 131 19.75 -6.31 14.42
N GLY A 132 20.17 -7.45 13.88
CA GLY A 132 19.36 -8.67 13.80
C GLY A 132 18.60 -8.80 12.48
N TRP A 133 18.47 -10.04 12.00
CA TRP A 133 17.91 -10.35 10.67
C TRP A 133 16.43 -10.00 10.55
N ALA A 134 15.66 -10.04 11.63
CA ALA A 134 14.25 -9.65 11.63
C ALA A 134 14.02 -8.14 11.33
N THR A 135 15.06 -7.30 11.53
CA THR A 135 14.96 -5.85 11.29
C THR A 135 15.16 -5.46 9.82
N ILE A 136 15.57 -6.40 8.97
CA ILE A 136 15.72 -6.14 7.54
C ILE A 136 14.33 -5.99 6.93
N PRO A 137 14.02 -4.82 6.33
CA PRO A 137 12.72 -4.64 5.67
C PRO A 137 12.60 -5.59 4.47
N PRO A 138 11.38 -6.05 4.17
CA PRO A 138 11.12 -6.81 2.96
C PRO A 138 11.56 -6.01 1.73
N GLY A 139 12.63 -6.45 1.11
CA GLY A 139 13.25 -5.78 -0.04
C GLY A 139 13.05 -6.57 -1.33
N THR A 140 13.57 -6.03 -2.43
CA THR A 140 13.42 -6.58 -3.78
C THR A 140 14.54 -7.55 -4.18
N ARG A 141 15.43 -7.92 -3.25
CA ARG A 141 16.52 -8.87 -3.54
C ARG A 141 16.14 -10.28 -3.16
N VAL A 142 15.92 -11.14 -4.14
CA VAL A 142 15.64 -12.59 -3.95
C VAL A 142 16.69 -13.24 -3.04
N SER A 143 17.97 -12.88 -3.19
CA SER A 143 19.04 -13.44 -2.34
C SER A 143 18.89 -13.18 -0.85
N THR A 144 18.09 -12.23 -0.41
CA THR A 144 17.76 -12.03 1.00
C THR A 144 16.83 -13.15 1.49
N TYR A 145 15.86 -13.52 0.68
CA TYR A 145 14.88 -14.59 0.97
C TYR A 145 15.46 -15.99 0.84
N GLU A 146 16.67 -16.14 0.31
CA GLU A 146 17.42 -17.40 0.23
C GLU A 146 18.35 -17.62 1.45
N ARG A 147 18.50 -16.62 2.32
CA ARG A 147 19.37 -16.71 3.50
C ARG A 147 18.68 -17.44 4.65
N ALA A 148 19.37 -18.44 5.20
CA ALA A 148 18.84 -19.22 6.31
C ALA A 148 18.58 -18.36 7.55
N GLU A 149 19.49 -17.42 7.85
CA GLU A 149 19.39 -16.52 8.99
C GLU A 149 18.18 -15.56 8.88
N TYR A 150 17.90 -15.10 7.66
CA TYR A 150 16.72 -14.26 7.43
C TYR A 150 15.41 -15.06 7.53
N LEU A 151 15.37 -16.24 6.94
CA LEU A 151 14.18 -17.11 6.99
C LEU A 151 13.87 -17.61 8.42
N GLU A 152 14.89 -17.84 9.23
CA GLU A 152 14.73 -18.20 10.65
C GLU A 152 14.18 -17.00 11.47
N ALA A 153 14.68 -15.80 11.23
CA ALA A 153 14.31 -14.60 11.98
C ALA A 153 13.02 -13.93 11.48
N ALA A 154 12.61 -14.18 10.23
CA ALA A 154 11.51 -13.53 9.53
C ALA A 154 10.50 -14.56 8.98
N PRO A 155 9.65 -15.18 9.83
CA PRO A 155 8.68 -16.22 9.39
C PRO A 155 7.68 -15.70 8.37
N PHE A 156 7.51 -14.38 8.23
CA PHE A 156 6.71 -13.71 7.22
C PHE A 156 7.34 -13.70 5.82
N ALA A 157 8.65 -13.93 5.70
CA ALA A 157 9.40 -13.75 4.46
C ALA A 157 8.85 -14.56 3.27
N PRO A 158 8.47 -15.84 3.40
CA PRO A 158 7.88 -16.60 2.29
C PRO A 158 6.56 -16.03 1.78
N VAL A 159 5.70 -15.50 2.67
CA VAL A 159 4.44 -14.88 2.31
C VAL A 159 4.71 -13.59 1.52
N VAL A 160 5.65 -12.78 2.01
CA VAL A 160 6.02 -11.51 1.35
C VAL A 160 6.60 -11.76 -0.05
N LEU A 161 7.52 -12.72 -0.19
CA LEU A 161 8.09 -13.05 -1.49
C LEU A 161 7.01 -13.51 -2.46
N GLY A 162 6.12 -14.42 -2.05
CA GLY A 162 5.01 -14.90 -2.87
C GLY A 162 4.06 -13.78 -3.31
N LEU A 163 3.78 -12.80 -2.44
CA LEU A 163 2.96 -11.63 -2.78
C LEU A 163 3.66 -10.74 -3.80
N MET A 164 4.96 -10.47 -3.66
CA MET A 164 5.72 -9.70 -4.62
C MET A 164 5.82 -10.38 -5.99
N GLU A 165 6.05 -11.69 -6.01
CA GLU A 165 6.15 -12.48 -7.26
C GLU A 165 4.80 -12.60 -7.99
N SER A 166 3.68 -12.53 -7.26
CA SER A 166 2.33 -12.58 -7.83
C SER A 166 1.83 -11.22 -8.30
N ALA A 167 2.48 -10.12 -7.91
CA ALA A 167 2.03 -8.78 -8.27
C ALA A 167 2.24 -8.50 -9.76
N ASP A 168 1.17 -8.07 -10.43
CA ASP A 168 1.22 -7.63 -11.83
C ASP A 168 0.56 -6.26 -11.97
N PRO A 169 1.34 -5.17 -12.04
CA PRO A 169 0.80 -3.82 -12.19
C PRO A 169 0.15 -3.57 -13.57
N THR A 170 0.34 -4.45 -14.54
CA THR A 170 -0.28 -4.37 -15.86
C THR A 170 -1.61 -5.12 -15.94
N ASP A 171 -1.90 -5.97 -14.96
CA ASP A 171 -3.17 -6.71 -14.80
C ASP A 171 -3.81 -6.42 -13.43
N SER A 172 -3.94 -5.14 -13.10
CA SER A 172 -4.35 -4.67 -11.78
C SER A 172 -5.85 -4.76 -11.49
N THR A 173 -6.69 -4.92 -12.52
CA THR A 173 -8.15 -4.90 -12.41
C THR A 173 -8.80 -6.08 -13.14
N ARG A 174 -10.10 -6.32 -12.87
CA ARG A 174 -10.87 -7.36 -13.55
C ARG A 174 -11.03 -7.07 -15.04
N ASP A 175 -11.39 -5.84 -15.35
CA ASP A 175 -11.66 -5.39 -16.72
C ASP A 175 -10.44 -4.59 -17.23
N PRO A 176 -10.21 -4.53 -18.56
CA PRO A 176 -9.12 -3.74 -19.13
C PRO A 176 -9.16 -2.27 -18.70
N VAL A 177 -7.97 -1.68 -18.55
CA VAL A 177 -7.79 -0.26 -18.19
C VAL A 177 -6.67 0.34 -19.03
N PRO A 178 -6.70 1.67 -19.30
CA PRO A 178 -5.69 2.35 -20.11
C PRO A 178 -4.42 2.74 -19.33
N TYR A 179 -4.28 2.32 -18.09
CA TYR A 179 -3.20 2.71 -17.20
C TYR A 179 -2.46 1.51 -16.60
N VAL A 180 -1.28 1.76 -16.07
CA VAL A 180 -0.50 0.82 -15.27
C VAL A 180 -0.57 1.24 -13.80
N GLY A 181 -0.65 0.27 -12.92
CA GLY A 181 -0.66 0.47 -11.48
C GLY A 181 -1.75 -0.32 -10.78
N VAL A 182 -1.56 -0.57 -9.50
CA VAL A 182 -2.51 -1.30 -8.65
C VAL A 182 -3.24 -0.32 -7.73
N GLN A 183 -2.52 0.33 -6.82
CA GLN A 183 -3.07 1.33 -5.89
C GLN A 183 -3.05 2.75 -6.48
N PHE A 184 -2.15 3.04 -7.38
CA PHE A 184 -2.03 4.33 -8.08
C PHE A 184 -2.24 4.15 -9.57
N VAL A 185 -2.88 5.12 -10.18
CA VAL A 185 -2.92 5.26 -11.64
C VAL A 185 -1.70 6.07 -12.06
N GLY A 186 -0.93 5.57 -13.03
CA GLY A 186 0.34 6.17 -13.45
C GLY A 186 0.18 7.39 -14.36
N ILE A 187 -0.60 8.39 -13.92
CA ILE A 187 -0.81 9.67 -14.61
C ILE A 187 -0.47 10.86 -13.69
N PRO A 188 -0.08 12.02 -14.22
CA PRO A 188 0.32 13.17 -13.41
C PRO A 188 -0.79 13.68 -12.47
N GLU A 189 -2.05 13.62 -12.89
CA GLU A 189 -3.22 14.12 -12.19
C GLU A 189 -3.59 13.28 -10.96
N PHE A 190 -3.17 12.01 -10.94
CA PHE A 190 -3.69 11.04 -9.99
C PHE A 190 -3.40 11.37 -8.54
N GLN A 191 -2.30 12.05 -8.22
CA GLN A 191 -2.00 12.43 -6.85
C GLN A 191 -3.04 13.41 -6.30
N GLY A 192 -3.48 14.38 -7.11
CA GLY A 192 -4.57 15.31 -6.77
C GLY A 192 -5.90 14.57 -6.64
N ILE A 193 -6.28 13.83 -7.67
CA ILE A 193 -7.50 13.03 -7.72
C ILE A 193 -7.58 12.08 -6.51
N GLY A 194 -6.51 11.33 -6.24
CA GLY A 194 -6.47 10.37 -5.13
C GLY A 194 -6.64 11.03 -3.76
N THR A 195 -6.07 12.22 -3.57
CA THR A 195 -6.22 13.01 -2.34
C THR A 195 -7.67 13.45 -2.15
N ASP A 196 -8.28 14.05 -3.16
CA ASP A 196 -9.64 14.57 -3.08
C ASP A 196 -10.67 13.45 -2.88
N VAL A 197 -10.53 12.35 -3.62
CA VAL A 197 -11.38 11.16 -3.45
C VAL A 197 -11.22 10.54 -2.07
N SER A 198 -9.99 10.48 -1.53
CA SER A 198 -9.76 9.95 -0.19
C SER A 198 -10.42 10.80 0.91
N GLN A 199 -10.47 12.12 0.73
CA GLN A 199 -11.18 13.02 1.66
C GLN A 199 -12.69 12.78 1.65
N LEU A 200 -13.29 12.63 0.48
CA LEU A 200 -14.72 12.31 0.35
C LEU A 200 -15.07 10.95 0.99
N ILE A 201 -14.21 9.95 0.84
CA ILE A 201 -14.39 8.65 1.51
C ILE A 201 -14.23 8.80 3.03
N ALA A 202 -13.30 9.63 3.51
CA ALA A 202 -13.14 9.92 4.94
C ALA A 202 -14.36 10.63 5.53
N GLU A 203 -15.02 11.55 4.81
CA GLU A 203 -16.28 12.17 5.19
C GLU A 203 -17.40 11.12 5.34
N ALA A 204 -17.48 10.16 4.40
CA ALA A 204 -18.44 9.06 4.49
C ALA A 204 -18.15 8.15 5.70
N LEU A 205 -16.87 7.89 5.99
CA LEU A 205 -16.46 7.12 7.17
C LEU A 205 -16.81 7.84 8.48
N ALA A 206 -16.66 9.17 8.52
CA ALA A 206 -17.04 10.00 9.66
C ALA A 206 -18.57 10.12 9.86
N GLY A 207 -19.36 9.77 8.85
CA GLY A 207 -20.82 9.91 8.85
C GLY A 207 -21.31 11.30 8.46
N ASP A 208 -20.43 12.15 7.95
CA ASP A 208 -20.75 13.51 7.46
C ASP A 208 -21.42 13.47 6.09
N ASN A 209 -21.26 12.37 5.35
CA ASN A 209 -21.84 12.14 4.04
C ASN A 209 -22.23 10.66 3.85
N THR A 210 -23.08 10.37 2.87
CA THR A 210 -23.36 8.98 2.48
C THR A 210 -22.26 8.47 1.53
N VAL A 211 -22.01 7.16 1.52
CA VAL A 211 -21.06 6.55 0.57
C VAL A 211 -21.44 6.86 -0.89
N GLU A 212 -22.74 6.79 -1.20
CA GLU A 212 -23.25 7.06 -2.54
C GLU A 212 -22.95 8.51 -2.99
N ALA A 213 -23.27 9.50 -2.14
CA ALA A 213 -23.03 10.91 -2.44
C ALA A 213 -21.52 11.24 -2.51
N ALA A 214 -20.71 10.64 -1.64
CA ALA A 214 -19.28 10.78 -1.68
C ALA A 214 -18.68 10.25 -2.99
N LEU A 215 -19.11 9.08 -3.44
CA LEU A 215 -18.64 8.46 -4.69
C LEU A 215 -19.16 9.19 -5.94
N GLU A 216 -20.38 9.73 -5.89
CA GLU A 216 -20.91 10.53 -6.98
C GLU A 216 -20.08 11.82 -7.15
N ARG A 217 -19.80 12.52 -6.05
CA ARG A 217 -18.92 13.70 -6.08
C ARG A 217 -17.49 13.36 -6.48
N ALA A 218 -16.96 12.23 -6.00
CA ALA A 218 -15.63 11.75 -6.39
C ALA A 218 -15.55 11.49 -7.91
N ASN A 219 -16.59 10.92 -8.50
CA ASN A 219 -16.66 10.70 -9.94
C ASN A 219 -16.69 12.02 -10.74
N GLU A 220 -17.47 13.02 -10.27
CA GLU A 220 -17.54 14.34 -10.90
C GLU A 220 -16.18 15.07 -10.87
N ILE A 221 -15.55 15.21 -9.70
CA ILE A 221 -14.26 15.93 -9.58
C ILE A 221 -13.15 15.23 -10.37
N THR A 222 -13.18 13.90 -10.42
CA THR A 222 -12.23 13.13 -11.23
C THR A 222 -12.45 13.41 -12.71
N ARG A 223 -13.70 13.48 -13.19
CA ARG A 223 -14.01 13.83 -14.56
C ARG A 223 -13.57 15.24 -14.91
N GLU A 224 -13.83 16.22 -14.02
CA GLU A 224 -13.40 17.62 -14.17
C GLU A 224 -11.86 17.70 -14.33
N ALA A 225 -11.10 17.00 -13.48
CA ALA A 225 -9.64 16.96 -13.56
C ALA A 225 -9.12 16.34 -14.87
N MET A 226 -9.76 15.28 -15.36
CA MET A 226 -9.41 14.63 -16.63
C MET A 226 -9.75 15.51 -17.83
N GLU A 227 -10.85 16.26 -17.79
CA GLU A 227 -11.24 17.22 -18.81
C GLU A 227 -10.24 18.40 -18.88
N GLU A 228 -9.88 18.98 -17.73
CA GLU A 228 -8.87 20.02 -17.64
C GLU A 228 -7.49 19.59 -18.16
N ALA A 229 -7.16 18.31 -18.00
CA ALA A 229 -5.92 17.72 -18.50
C ALA A 229 -5.98 17.33 -19.99
N GLY A 230 -7.13 17.51 -20.67
CA GLY A 230 -7.30 17.30 -22.11
C GLY A 230 -7.50 15.85 -22.54
N TYR A 231 -7.90 14.95 -21.64
CA TYR A 231 -8.10 13.53 -21.98
C TYR A 231 -9.28 13.29 -22.95
N TYR A 232 -10.20 14.26 -23.06
CA TYR A 232 -11.40 14.16 -23.91
C TYR A 232 -11.34 15.02 -25.17
N ASP A 233 -10.23 15.73 -25.42
CA ASP A 233 -10.05 16.63 -26.56
C ASP A 233 -9.62 15.93 -27.85
N GLY A 234 -9.77 14.60 -27.97
CA GLY A 234 -9.32 13.74 -29.05
C GLY A 234 -10.30 13.53 -30.20
#